data_be6e3a13a5b2a50fc6ef46e7df96b1f3
#
_entry.id   be6e3a13a5b2a50fc6ef46e7df96b1f3
#
_cell.length_a   1.000
_cell.length_b   1.000
_cell.length_c   1.000
_cell.angle_alpha   90.00
_cell.angle_beta   90.00
_cell.angle_gamma   90.00
#
_symmetry.space_group_name_H-M   'P 1'
#
loop_
_entity.id
_entity.type
_entity.pdbx_description
1 polymer ?
#
loop_
_entity_poly.entity_id
_entity_poly.type
_entity_poly.pdbx_seq_one_letter_code
_entity_poly.pdbx_strand_id
1 'polypeptide(L)'
;MASRALRPSARFECPPARTAADSTLAFLDSWEKENMSSKALEAARIACNKYMTKYAGKDAFHLRIRVHPFHVLRINKMLSCAGADRLQTGMRGAFGKPQGVCARVAIGQVLLSVHCKEANAAVAAKALRRAKFKFPGRQKVIASRKWGFTKIARAAFVKWKQENRLVHDGVNAKLLGNHCPLANRKPGQAFLTLPEKHDA
;
A
#
# COMPACT_ATOMS: atom_id res chain seq x y z
N MET A 1 -8.43 21.28 -48.11
CA MET A 1 -8.27 20.08 -47.28
C MET A 1 -7.42 20.44 -46.06
N ALA A 2 -8.07 20.70 -44.91
CA ALA A 2 -7.40 21.15 -43.68
C ALA A 2 -6.91 19.96 -42.86
N SER A 3 -5.62 19.85 -42.68
CA SER A 3 -4.93 18.86 -41.85
C SER A 3 -5.27 19.09 -40.38
N ARG A 4 -6.00 18.15 -39.79
CA ARG A 4 -6.39 18.15 -38.39
C ARG A 4 -5.17 17.71 -37.56
N ALA A 5 -4.43 18.67 -37.01
CA ALA A 5 -3.32 18.40 -36.11
C ALA A 5 -3.83 17.63 -34.85
N LEU A 6 -3.33 16.41 -34.66
CA LEU A 6 -3.54 15.60 -33.47
C LEU A 6 -2.97 16.34 -32.25
N ARG A 7 -3.85 16.70 -31.31
CA ARG A 7 -3.41 17.25 -30.02
C ARG A 7 -2.60 16.18 -29.30
N PRO A 8 -1.41 16.49 -28.77
CA PRO A 8 -0.66 15.54 -27.96
C PRO A 8 -1.49 15.20 -26.72
N SER A 9 -1.66 13.90 -26.48
CA SER A 9 -2.29 13.37 -25.27
C SER A 9 -1.63 14.01 -24.06
N ALA A 10 -2.45 14.61 -23.17
CA ALA A 10 -1.99 15.12 -21.89
C ALA A 10 -1.25 13.98 -21.16
N ARG A 11 0.07 14.07 -21.12
CA ARG A 11 0.86 13.24 -20.20
C ARG A 11 0.35 13.60 -18.82
N PHE A 12 -0.15 12.60 -18.10
CA PHE A 12 -0.32 12.70 -16.67
C PHE A 12 1.06 12.98 -16.08
N GLU A 13 1.41 14.24 -15.96
CA GLU A 13 2.55 14.65 -15.17
C GLU A 13 2.22 14.27 -13.73
N CYS A 14 2.86 13.19 -13.27
CA CYS A 14 2.97 12.95 -11.84
C CYS A 14 3.49 14.26 -11.22
N PRO A 15 2.79 14.83 -10.23
CA PRO A 15 3.27 16.03 -9.57
C PRO A 15 4.74 15.83 -9.18
N PRO A 16 5.60 16.85 -9.36
CA PRO A 16 7.03 16.71 -9.11
C PRO A 16 7.22 16.12 -7.73
N ALA A 17 8.07 15.09 -7.65
CA ALA A 17 8.38 14.40 -6.43
C ALA A 17 8.80 15.44 -5.37
N ARG A 18 7.86 15.87 -4.54
CA ARG A 18 8.12 16.80 -3.45
C ARG A 18 9.20 16.19 -2.59
N THR A 19 10.38 16.79 -2.70
CA THR A 19 11.57 16.58 -1.89
C THR A 19 11.68 15.20 -1.25
N ALA A 20 12.32 14.30 -1.99
CA ALA A 20 12.59 12.92 -1.58
C ALA A 20 13.51 12.80 -0.34
N ALA A 21 13.72 13.91 0.39
CA ALA A 21 14.71 13.96 1.46
C ALA A 21 14.29 13.18 2.71
N ASP A 22 12.99 13.04 3.02
CA ASP A 22 12.55 12.54 4.33
C ASP A 22 11.33 11.61 4.25
N SER A 23 11.33 10.60 3.38
CA SER A 23 10.18 9.72 3.26
C SER A 23 10.25 8.51 4.19
N THR A 24 9.31 8.40 5.10
CA THR A 24 9.10 7.23 5.95
C THR A 24 7.85 6.49 5.49
N LEU A 25 7.94 5.16 5.46
CA LEU A 25 6.84 4.28 5.12
C LEU A 25 6.46 3.47 6.37
N ALA A 26 5.21 3.57 6.79
CA ALA A 26 4.66 2.77 7.88
C ALA A 26 3.63 1.77 7.32
N PHE A 27 3.67 0.54 7.81
CA PHE A 27 2.79 -0.55 7.42
C PHE A 27 1.94 -1.03 8.58
N LEU A 28 0.76 -1.53 8.25
CA LEU A 28 -0.07 -2.33 9.14
C LEU A 28 -0.12 -3.75 8.58
N ASP A 29 0.51 -4.69 9.28
CA ASP A 29 0.62 -6.08 8.85
C ASP A 29 -0.31 -6.97 9.67
N SER A 30 -0.94 -7.95 9.00
CA SER A 30 -1.75 -8.98 9.66
C SER A 30 -0.86 -10.09 10.21
N TRP A 31 -1.10 -10.49 11.46
CA TRP A 31 -0.41 -11.61 12.11
C TRP A 31 -1.24 -12.86 12.18
N GLU A 32 -2.48 -12.79 11.70
CA GLU A 32 -3.40 -13.90 11.65
C GLU A 32 -4.00 -14.03 10.26
N LYS A 33 -4.31 -15.28 9.88
CA LYS A 33 -4.97 -15.57 8.62
C LYS A 33 -6.47 -15.35 8.81
N GLU A 34 -6.96 -14.20 8.36
CA GLU A 34 -8.35 -13.79 8.55
C GLU A 34 -8.97 -13.21 7.28
N ASN A 35 -10.28 -13.26 7.18
CA ASN A 35 -11.04 -12.62 6.12
C ASN A 35 -11.43 -11.21 6.54
N MET A 36 -11.00 -10.21 5.80
CA MET A 36 -11.31 -8.80 6.06
C MET A 36 -12.47 -8.35 5.20
N SER A 37 -13.58 -7.91 5.81
CA SER A 37 -14.71 -7.40 5.04
C SER A 37 -14.39 -6.06 4.37
N SER A 38 -15.01 -5.78 3.22
CA SER A 38 -14.85 -4.51 2.50
C SER A 38 -15.22 -3.30 3.37
N LYS A 39 -16.25 -3.43 4.20
CA LYS A 39 -16.69 -2.38 5.14
C LYS A 39 -15.64 -2.11 6.23
N ALA A 40 -14.95 -3.15 6.72
CA ALA A 40 -13.86 -2.99 7.68
C ALA A 40 -12.66 -2.26 7.07
N LEU A 41 -12.28 -2.60 5.82
CA LEU A 41 -11.21 -1.93 5.08
C LEU A 41 -11.52 -0.44 4.90
N GLU A 42 -12.75 -0.10 4.52
CA GLU A 42 -13.15 1.29 4.34
C GLU A 42 -13.19 2.05 5.68
N ALA A 43 -13.73 1.46 6.73
CA ALA A 43 -13.74 2.07 8.06
C ALA A 43 -12.33 2.34 8.60
N ALA A 44 -11.40 1.42 8.36
CA ALA A 44 -10.00 1.59 8.72
C ALA A 44 -9.33 2.71 7.92
N ARG A 45 -9.58 2.79 6.60
CA ARG A 45 -9.10 3.88 5.74
C ARG A 45 -9.58 5.23 6.25
N ILE A 46 -10.87 5.38 6.52
CA ILE A 46 -11.47 6.62 7.03
C ILE A 46 -10.86 7.01 8.38
N ALA A 47 -10.71 6.05 9.31
CA ALA A 47 -10.14 6.31 10.63
C ALA A 47 -8.68 6.80 10.54
N CYS A 48 -7.87 6.17 9.69
CA CYS A 48 -6.48 6.55 9.45
C CYS A 48 -6.40 7.93 8.80
N ASN A 49 -7.14 8.15 7.72
CA ASN A 49 -7.17 9.40 6.97
C ASN A 49 -7.60 10.59 7.84
N LYS A 50 -8.68 10.43 8.61
CA LYS A 50 -9.19 11.48 9.52
C LYS A 50 -8.13 11.90 10.55
N TYR A 51 -7.39 10.93 11.09
CA TYR A 51 -6.34 11.23 12.06
C TYR A 51 -5.14 11.93 11.41
N MET A 52 -4.68 11.44 10.27
CA MET A 52 -3.57 12.04 9.53
C MET A 52 -3.89 13.46 9.07
N THR A 53 -5.08 13.68 8.52
CA THR A 53 -5.52 15.03 8.07
C THR A 53 -5.54 16.03 9.22
N LYS A 54 -5.98 15.59 10.42
CA LYS A 54 -6.05 16.48 11.60
C LYS A 54 -4.67 16.91 12.09
N TYR A 55 -3.67 16.03 12.09
CA TYR A 55 -2.38 16.28 12.74
C TYR A 55 -1.21 16.55 11.80
N ALA A 56 -1.24 16.02 10.59
CA ALA A 56 -0.18 16.17 9.59
C ALA A 56 -0.58 17.08 8.42
N GLY A 57 -1.90 17.30 8.22
CA GLY A 57 -2.42 18.04 7.07
C GLY A 57 -2.76 17.13 5.89
N LYS A 58 -3.61 17.63 4.98
CA LYS A 58 -4.19 16.86 3.87
C LYS A 58 -3.14 16.37 2.86
N ASP A 59 -2.14 17.21 2.56
CA ASP A 59 -1.15 16.94 1.49
C ASP A 59 0.19 16.38 2.03
N ALA A 60 0.25 16.07 3.32
CA ALA A 60 1.48 15.65 3.98
C ALA A 60 1.73 14.13 3.94
N PHE A 61 0.79 13.35 3.43
CA PHE A 61 0.86 11.89 3.45
C PHE A 61 0.13 11.26 2.26
N HIS A 62 0.49 10.00 1.97
CA HIS A 62 -0.21 9.14 1.02
C HIS A 62 -0.61 7.85 1.73
N LEU A 63 -1.91 7.56 1.75
CA LEU A 63 -2.48 6.34 2.30
C LEU A 63 -2.89 5.39 1.18
N ARG A 64 -2.48 4.13 1.27
CA ARG A 64 -2.85 3.10 0.31
C ARG A 64 -3.34 1.84 1.02
N ILE A 65 -4.49 1.32 0.58
CA ILE A 65 -4.96 -0.02 0.94
C ILE A 65 -4.25 -1.01 0.03
N ARG A 66 -3.62 -2.05 0.61
CA ARG A 66 -2.81 -3.03 -0.12
C ARG A 66 -3.57 -4.30 -0.46
N VAL A 67 -4.73 -4.52 0.14
CA VAL A 67 -5.58 -5.69 -0.09
C VAL A 67 -6.89 -5.27 -0.74
N HIS A 68 -7.39 -6.10 -1.65
CA HIS A 68 -8.67 -5.87 -2.32
C HIS A 68 -9.65 -6.99 -2.01
N PRO A 69 -10.94 -6.67 -1.73
CA PRO A 69 -11.96 -7.66 -1.42
C PRO A 69 -12.51 -8.31 -2.69
N PHE A 70 -11.86 -9.38 -3.17
CA PHE A 70 -12.30 -10.15 -4.34
C PHE A 70 -13.28 -11.29 -3.99
N HIS A 71 -13.22 -11.80 -2.77
CA HIS A 71 -14.01 -12.95 -2.38
C HIS A 71 -15.44 -12.55 -2.07
N VAL A 72 -16.39 -13.09 -2.82
CA VAL A 72 -17.83 -12.86 -2.62
C VAL A 72 -18.35 -13.82 -1.57
N LEU A 73 -18.96 -13.25 -0.52
CA LEU A 73 -19.66 -14.01 0.52
C LEU A 73 -21.13 -14.17 0.11
N ARG A 74 -21.61 -15.39 0.14
CA ARG A 74 -23.01 -15.70 -0.13
C ARG A 74 -23.72 -16.16 1.13
N ILE A 75 -25.02 -15.89 1.21
CA ILE A 75 -25.89 -16.33 2.30
C ILE A 75 -27.12 -17.03 1.75
N ASN A 76 -27.45 -18.16 2.35
CA ASN A 76 -28.76 -18.75 2.23
C ASN A 76 -29.62 -18.23 3.40
N LYS A 77 -30.47 -17.24 3.12
CA LYS A 77 -31.28 -16.60 4.14
C LYS A 77 -32.56 -17.40 4.32
N MET A 78 -32.73 -17.98 5.49
CA MET A 78 -33.98 -18.65 5.90
C MET A 78 -35.03 -17.62 6.31
N LEU A 79 -36.32 -18.02 6.24
CA LEU A 79 -37.41 -17.21 6.72
C LEU A 79 -37.31 -17.09 8.26
N SER A 80 -37.54 -15.87 8.77
CA SER A 80 -37.52 -15.57 10.21
C SER A 80 -38.89 -15.19 10.77
N CYS A 81 -39.97 -15.56 10.07
CA CYS A 81 -41.34 -15.26 10.49
C CYS A 81 -41.98 -16.40 11.30
N ALA A 82 -43.05 -16.11 12.01
CA ALA A 82 -43.86 -17.12 12.65
C ALA A 82 -44.45 -18.12 11.61
N GLY A 83 -44.35 -19.41 11.88
CA GLY A 83 -44.70 -20.45 10.92
C GLY A 83 -43.65 -20.78 9.89
N ALA A 84 -42.42 -20.25 10.03
CA ALA A 84 -41.30 -20.51 9.13
C ALA A 84 -41.03 -22.01 8.96
N ASP A 85 -41.19 -22.83 9.99
CA ASP A 85 -40.96 -24.28 9.94
C ASP A 85 -41.81 -25.01 8.90
N ARG A 86 -43.01 -24.52 8.62
CA ARG A 86 -43.91 -25.10 7.59
C ARG A 86 -43.61 -24.61 6.18
N LEU A 87 -42.96 -23.43 6.05
CA LEU A 87 -42.67 -22.77 4.77
C LEU A 87 -41.24 -22.93 4.31
N GLN A 88 -40.35 -23.37 5.19
CA GLN A 88 -38.92 -23.54 4.85
C GLN A 88 -38.68 -24.84 4.10
N THR A 89 -37.89 -24.77 3.06
CA THR A 89 -37.39 -25.94 2.33
C THR A 89 -36.12 -26.53 2.97
N GLY A 90 -35.67 -25.99 4.13
CA GLY A 90 -34.44 -26.37 4.81
C GLY A 90 -33.21 -26.10 3.95
N MET A 91 -32.30 -27.04 3.88
CA MET A 91 -31.07 -26.95 3.10
C MET A 91 -31.24 -27.34 1.63
N ARG A 92 -32.42 -27.63 1.17
CA ARG A 92 -32.72 -27.94 -0.24
C ARG A 92 -32.55 -26.65 -1.07
N GLY A 93 -31.68 -26.66 -2.05
CA GLY A 93 -31.39 -25.47 -2.88
C GLY A 93 -30.66 -24.35 -2.11
N ALA A 94 -29.76 -24.71 -1.20
CA ALA A 94 -29.11 -23.81 -0.23
C ALA A 94 -27.96 -22.96 -0.79
N PHE A 95 -27.75 -22.89 -2.12
CA PHE A 95 -26.59 -22.18 -2.69
C PHE A 95 -26.49 -20.73 -2.24
N GLY A 96 -27.58 -20.04 -2.02
CA GLY A 96 -27.61 -18.67 -1.51
C GLY A 96 -27.36 -17.58 -2.54
N LYS A 97 -27.51 -16.34 -2.08
CA LYS A 97 -27.32 -15.12 -2.87
C LYS A 97 -26.11 -14.35 -2.35
N PRO A 98 -25.40 -13.55 -3.19
CA PRO A 98 -24.31 -12.68 -2.75
C PRO A 98 -24.79 -11.69 -1.67
N GLN A 99 -24.04 -11.58 -0.58
CA GLN A 99 -24.36 -10.65 0.52
C GLN A 99 -23.26 -9.62 0.74
N GLY A 100 -22.02 -9.94 0.50
CA GLY A 100 -20.89 -9.05 0.72
C GLY A 100 -19.63 -9.55 0.05
N VAL A 101 -18.57 -8.74 0.18
CA VAL A 101 -17.25 -9.09 -0.34
C VAL A 101 -16.21 -8.98 0.78
N CYS A 102 -15.21 -9.86 0.75
CA CYS A 102 -14.09 -9.82 1.69
C CYS A 102 -12.76 -10.05 0.97
N ALA A 103 -11.70 -9.59 1.63
CA ALA A 103 -10.32 -9.89 1.24
C ALA A 103 -9.81 -11.07 2.08
N ARG A 104 -9.22 -12.07 1.44
CA ARG A 104 -8.48 -13.13 2.13
C ARG A 104 -7.09 -12.60 2.45
N VAL A 105 -6.72 -12.64 3.71
CA VAL A 105 -5.43 -12.12 4.19
C VAL A 105 -4.60 -13.25 4.75
N ALA A 106 -3.35 -13.34 4.31
CA ALA A 106 -2.35 -14.27 4.84
C ALA A 106 -1.59 -13.63 6.00
N ILE A 107 -0.88 -14.47 6.78
CA ILE A 107 0.02 -14.00 7.84
C ILE A 107 1.17 -13.21 7.20
N GLY A 108 1.52 -12.06 7.78
CA GLY A 108 2.57 -11.17 7.28
C GLY A 108 2.16 -10.30 6.09
N GLN A 109 0.89 -10.35 5.66
CA GLN A 109 0.42 -9.52 4.56
C GLN A 109 0.11 -8.11 5.02
N VAL A 110 0.64 -7.12 4.27
CA VAL A 110 0.38 -5.70 4.50
C VAL A 110 -1.06 -5.36 4.14
N LEU A 111 -1.80 -4.76 5.07
CA LEU A 111 -3.17 -4.29 4.89
C LEU A 111 -3.23 -2.83 4.42
N LEU A 112 -2.55 -1.96 5.15
CA LEU A 112 -2.48 -0.51 4.91
C LEU A 112 -1.04 -0.06 4.87
N SER A 113 -0.73 0.91 4.01
CA SER A 113 0.56 1.59 3.99
C SER A 113 0.37 3.10 4.00
N VAL A 114 1.12 3.79 4.83
CA VAL A 114 1.17 5.25 4.92
C VAL A 114 2.57 5.72 4.59
N HIS A 115 2.67 6.54 3.57
CA HIS A 115 3.89 7.21 3.18
C HIS A 115 3.81 8.67 3.63
N CYS A 116 4.76 9.14 4.43
CA CYS A 116 4.79 10.49 4.98
C CYS A 116 6.23 10.99 5.17
N LYS A 117 6.38 12.26 5.48
CA LYS A 117 7.66 12.83 5.93
C LYS A 117 8.06 12.24 7.28
N GLU A 118 9.36 12.22 7.59
CA GLU A 118 9.88 11.69 8.85
C GLU A 118 9.28 12.37 10.07
N ALA A 119 9.14 13.68 10.05
CA ALA A 119 8.52 14.46 11.12
C ALA A 119 7.12 13.95 11.51
N ASN A 120 6.39 13.36 10.55
CA ASN A 120 5.04 12.84 10.74
C ASN A 120 4.99 11.32 11.02
N ALA A 121 6.14 10.65 11.17
CA ALA A 121 6.20 9.20 11.37
C ALA A 121 5.46 8.75 12.64
N ALA A 122 5.60 9.49 13.74
CA ALA A 122 4.90 9.22 15.00
C ALA A 122 3.37 9.37 14.85
N VAL A 123 2.93 10.36 14.06
CA VAL A 123 1.51 10.60 13.76
C VAL A 123 0.97 9.45 12.91
N ALA A 124 1.72 8.98 11.91
CA ALA A 124 1.36 7.86 11.06
C ALA A 124 1.22 6.55 11.87
N ALA A 125 2.15 6.27 12.78
CA ALA A 125 2.05 5.11 13.66
C ALA A 125 0.79 5.14 14.54
N LYS A 126 0.45 6.30 15.12
CA LYS A 126 -0.78 6.50 15.89
C LYS A 126 -2.04 6.35 15.01
N ALA A 127 -2.01 6.84 13.77
CA ALA A 127 -3.11 6.72 12.83
C ALA A 127 -3.38 5.24 12.47
N LEU A 128 -2.33 4.48 12.15
CA LEU A 128 -2.42 3.04 11.87
C LEU A 128 -2.87 2.25 13.09
N ARG A 129 -2.44 2.63 14.31
CA ARG A 129 -2.96 2.04 15.55
C ARG A 129 -4.47 2.22 15.68
N ARG A 130 -5.03 3.37 15.31
CA ARG A 130 -6.48 3.58 15.31
C ARG A 130 -7.19 2.77 14.25
N ALA A 131 -6.59 2.64 13.06
CA ALA A 131 -7.12 1.81 11.98
C ALA A 131 -7.16 0.32 12.38
N LYS A 132 -6.15 -0.16 13.11
CA LYS A 132 -6.05 -1.54 13.61
C LYS A 132 -7.32 -2.02 14.32
N PHE A 133 -7.96 -1.18 15.13
CA PHE A 133 -9.17 -1.55 15.86
C PHE A 133 -10.42 -1.79 14.98
N LYS A 134 -10.33 -1.56 13.68
CA LYS A 134 -11.40 -1.84 12.71
C LYS A 134 -11.27 -3.20 12.05
N PHE A 135 -10.18 -3.91 12.31
CA PHE A 135 -9.91 -5.23 11.75
C PHE A 135 -10.05 -6.33 12.79
N PRO A 136 -10.49 -7.52 12.38
CA PRO A 136 -10.44 -8.70 13.23
C PRO A 136 -8.99 -9.20 13.37
N GLY A 137 -8.74 -9.99 14.39
CA GLY A 137 -7.46 -10.62 14.65
C GLY A 137 -6.38 -9.66 15.14
N ARG A 138 -5.14 -10.13 15.13
CA ARG A 138 -3.96 -9.38 15.60
C ARG A 138 -3.20 -8.76 14.45
N GLN A 139 -2.92 -7.46 14.54
CA GLN A 139 -2.08 -6.74 13.58
C GLN A 139 -0.94 -6.05 14.30
N LYS A 140 0.18 -5.83 13.58
CA LYS A 140 1.30 -5.02 14.04
C LYS A 140 1.51 -3.82 13.14
N VAL A 141 1.90 -2.69 13.75
CA VAL A 141 2.34 -1.49 13.03
C VAL A 141 3.86 -1.56 12.95
N ILE A 142 4.39 -1.49 11.74
CA ILE A 142 5.82 -1.60 11.45
C ILE A 142 6.25 -0.36 10.67
N ALA A 143 7.29 0.32 11.15
CA ALA A 143 7.96 1.36 10.38
C ALA A 143 9.02 0.71 9.47
N SER A 144 8.99 1.03 8.19
CA SER A 144 9.94 0.50 7.21
C SER A 144 11.36 1.00 7.49
N ARG A 145 12.33 0.10 7.40
CA ARG A 145 13.76 0.44 7.41
C ARG A 145 14.26 0.87 6.03
N LYS A 146 13.46 0.65 4.98
CA LYS A 146 13.77 1.00 3.60
C LYS A 146 13.32 2.43 3.31
N TRP A 147 13.96 3.06 2.36
CA TRP A 147 13.59 4.39 1.88
C TRP A 147 12.36 4.30 0.97
N GLY A 148 11.25 4.91 1.37
CA GLY A 148 10.02 4.95 0.57
C GLY A 148 9.63 3.59 -0.01
N PHE A 149 9.37 3.55 -1.31
CA PHE A 149 9.04 2.31 -2.03
C PHE A 149 10.26 1.60 -2.64
N THR A 150 11.48 2.06 -2.33
CA THR A 150 12.71 1.44 -2.84
C THR A 150 13.09 0.19 -2.04
N LYS A 151 13.94 -0.65 -2.64
CA LYS A 151 14.55 -1.80 -1.95
C LYS A 151 15.76 -1.38 -1.08
N ILE A 152 16.14 -0.10 -1.08
CA ILE A 152 17.37 0.44 -0.48
C ILE A 152 17.12 0.76 0.99
N ALA A 153 18.03 0.35 1.86
CA ALA A 153 18.00 0.75 3.27
C ALA A 153 18.18 2.27 3.39
N ARG A 154 17.51 2.91 4.35
CA ARG A 154 17.49 4.36 4.51
C ARG A 154 18.89 4.98 4.65
N ALA A 155 19.74 4.40 5.50
CA ALA A 155 21.10 4.88 5.72
C ALA A 155 21.95 4.82 4.43
N ALA A 156 21.83 3.74 3.66
CA ALA A 156 22.50 3.59 2.37
C ALA A 156 21.96 4.58 1.33
N PHE A 157 20.65 4.84 1.32
CA PHE A 157 20.05 5.81 0.41
C PHE A 157 20.58 7.22 0.67
N VAL A 158 20.64 7.65 1.92
CA VAL A 158 21.16 8.98 2.30
C VAL A 158 22.63 9.13 1.88
N LYS A 159 23.46 8.11 2.16
CA LYS A 159 24.87 8.09 1.76
C LYS A 159 25.02 8.19 0.23
N TRP A 160 24.35 7.35 -0.52
CA TRP A 160 24.44 7.34 -1.99
C TRP A 160 23.87 8.59 -2.63
N LYS A 161 22.89 9.22 -1.98
CA LYS A 161 22.37 10.51 -2.43
C LYS A 161 23.39 11.63 -2.24
N GLN A 162 24.12 11.67 -1.12
CA GLN A 162 25.22 12.60 -0.89
C GLN A 162 26.38 12.41 -1.88
N GLU A 163 26.65 11.16 -2.26
CA GLU A 163 27.66 10.79 -3.26
C GLU A 163 27.17 11.03 -4.71
N ASN A 164 25.97 11.55 -4.94
CA ASN A 164 25.36 11.75 -6.26
C ASN A 164 25.29 10.45 -7.10
N ARG A 165 25.13 9.29 -6.45
CA ARG A 165 25.06 7.96 -7.08
C ARG A 165 23.64 7.49 -7.36
N LEU A 166 22.63 8.25 -6.96
CA LEU A 166 21.23 7.92 -7.16
C LEU A 166 20.60 8.80 -8.23
N VAL A 167 19.90 8.17 -9.17
CA VAL A 167 19.04 8.84 -10.15
C VAL A 167 17.60 8.51 -9.81
N HIS A 168 16.77 9.54 -9.72
CA HIS A 168 15.32 9.36 -9.49
C HIS A 168 14.66 8.75 -10.72
N ASP A 169 13.81 7.72 -10.48
CA ASP A 169 13.02 7.05 -11.50
C ASP A 169 11.56 6.97 -11.00
N GLY A 170 10.84 8.08 -11.11
CA GLY A 170 9.50 8.22 -10.56
C GLY A 170 9.48 8.03 -9.05
N VAL A 171 8.77 7.00 -8.57
CA VAL A 171 8.70 6.65 -7.13
C VAL A 171 9.89 5.81 -6.65
N ASN A 172 10.72 5.35 -7.57
CA ASN A 172 11.91 4.55 -7.31
C ASN A 172 13.19 5.38 -7.50
N ALA A 173 14.33 4.77 -7.20
CA ALA A 173 15.65 5.32 -7.47
C ALA A 173 16.54 4.22 -8.05
N LYS A 174 17.33 4.60 -9.07
CA LYS A 174 18.33 3.73 -9.68
C LYS A 174 19.71 4.11 -9.16
N LEU A 175 20.51 3.12 -8.82
CA LEU A 175 21.89 3.32 -8.40
C LEU A 175 22.82 3.33 -9.62
N LEU A 176 23.60 4.39 -9.77
CA LEU A 176 24.64 4.47 -10.80
C LEU A 176 25.77 3.48 -10.50
N GLY A 177 26.03 2.57 -11.43
CA GLY A 177 27.01 1.50 -11.25
C GLY A 177 28.46 1.92 -11.39
N ASN A 178 28.73 2.85 -12.30
CA ASN A 178 30.10 3.20 -12.70
C ASN A 178 30.43 4.65 -12.32
N HIS A 179 31.19 4.82 -11.24
CA HIS A 179 31.71 6.12 -10.80
C HIS A 179 33.20 6.33 -11.08
N CYS A 180 33.84 5.36 -11.71
CA CYS A 180 35.24 5.45 -12.08
C CYS A 180 35.43 6.24 -13.39
N PRO A 181 36.67 6.66 -13.73
CA PRO A 181 37.00 7.22 -15.02
C PRO A 181 36.49 6.39 -16.18
N LEU A 182 36.19 7.03 -17.30
CA LEU A 182 35.55 6.37 -18.46
C LEU A 182 36.33 5.14 -18.95
N ALA A 183 37.63 5.15 -18.86
CA ALA A 183 38.52 4.03 -19.24
C ALA A 183 38.21 2.73 -18.46
N ASN A 184 37.74 2.83 -17.23
CA ASN A 184 37.44 1.70 -16.35
C ASN A 184 35.95 1.30 -16.34
N ARG A 185 35.12 1.97 -17.13
CA ARG A 185 33.68 1.69 -17.19
C ARG A 185 33.40 0.49 -18.10
N LYS A 186 32.61 -0.45 -17.61
CA LYS A 186 32.10 -1.55 -18.43
C LYS A 186 31.01 -1.02 -19.37
N PRO A 187 31.12 -1.20 -20.69
CA PRO A 187 30.08 -0.79 -21.63
C PRO A 187 28.72 -1.44 -21.28
N GLY A 188 27.65 -0.67 -21.36
CA GLY A 188 26.28 -1.17 -21.16
C GLY A 188 25.79 -1.30 -19.71
N GLN A 189 26.63 -1.12 -18.69
CA GLN A 189 26.24 -1.18 -17.28
C GLN A 189 26.20 0.21 -16.64
N ALA A 190 25.21 1.01 -17.01
CA ALA A 190 25.00 2.33 -16.39
C ALA A 190 24.43 2.23 -14.96
N PHE A 191 23.69 1.17 -14.66
CA PHE A 191 23.03 0.97 -13.37
C PHE A 191 23.35 -0.41 -12.80
N LEU A 192 23.58 -0.46 -11.47
CA LEU A 192 23.69 -1.73 -10.75
C LEU A 192 22.30 -2.26 -10.38
N THR A 193 22.09 -3.52 -10.65
CA THR A 193 20.98 -4.25 -10.03
C THR A 193 21.32 -4.49 -8.57
N LEU A 194 20.46 -4.04 -7.67
CA LEU A 194 20.64 -4.31 -6.25
C LEU A 194 20.43 -5.82 -6.02
N PRO A 195 21.35 -6.51 -5.32
CA PRO A 195 21.16 -7.91 -5.00
C PRO A 195 19.86 -8.07 -4.21
N GLU A 196 19.02 -8.98 -4.64
CA GLU A 196 17.87 -9.39 -3.84
C GLU A 196 18.43 -10.12 -2.62
N LYS A 197 18.39 -9.48 -1.46
CA LYS A 197 18.64 -10.18 -0.21
C LYS A 197 17.48 -11.13 -0.01
N HIS A 198 17.73 -12.40 -0.21
CA HIS A 198 16.93 -13.43 0.39
C HIS A 198 17.06 -13.24 1.90
N ASP A 199 16.04 -12.64 2.51
CA ASP A 199 15.93 -12.58 3.95
C ASP A 199 15.75 -14.04 4.44
N ALA A 200 16.81 -14.60 5.00
CA ALA A 200 16.78 -15.83 5.75
C ALA A 200 16.09 -15.58 7.10
#